data_28b98fb2f1ee043038839a580e1632a7
#
_entry.id   28b98fb2f1ee043038839a580e1632a7
#
_cell.length_a   1.000
_cell.length_b   1.000
_cell.length_c   1.000
_cell.angle_alpha   90.00
_cell.angle_beta   90.00
_cell.angle_gamma   90.00
#
_symmetry.space_group_name_H-M   'P 1'
#
loop_
_entity.id
_entity.type
_entity.pdbx_description
1 polymer ?
#
loop_
_entity_poly.entity_id
_entity_poly.type
_entity_poly.pdbx_seq_one_letter_code
_entity_poly.pdbx_strand_id
1 'polypeptide(L)'
;MIRVTRLALVGALLPLTLAACGPTEEPAPASDGGTADTAESGAESDGTLTLYSGRNEELVQPVLDDFTSETGIEVEIRYADTAAMAAQLLEEGENSPADAFLAQDAGALGAVSAEGLLQDLPQETLDLVPDTYESADGTWVGLTGRSRVLAYNTQAVSEDELPASVQELTGPEWTGRVGVAPTNASFQSFVTAMRVLEGEDAAATWLADLAANDPQIREKNGEIVADVDSGAIDAGLVNHYYLYELAAEKGVAPEELDVALHFFPGGDTGALVNISGMGLVGEQADGDAQALVDYLLSEAGQTYFVEQTSEYPMIEGLEGPAGLPALKDLETPDIDLNDLEDLQTTISMITEAGLL
;
A
#
# COMPACT_ATOMS: atom_id res chain seq x y z
N MET A 1 11.17 -35.26 -52.70
CA MET A 1 10.34 -36.40 -53.13
C MET A 1 9.00 -36.22 -52.38
N ILE A 2 7.99 -35.60 -53.00
CA ILE A 2 6.83 -36.28 -53.63
C ILE A 2 5.96 -36.86 -52.50
N ARG A 3 4.68 -36.46 -52.29
CA ARG A 3 3.55 -36.22 -53.20
C ARG A 3 2.43 -35.43 -52.50
N VAL A 4 1.87 -34.54 -53.23
CA VAL A 4 0.53 -33.90 -53.16
C VAL A 4 -0.58 -34.92 -53.43
N THR A 5 -1.74 -34.81 -52.72
CA THR A 5 -3.02 -35.22 -53.33
C THR A 5 -4.14 -34.32 -52.86
N ARG A 6 -4.80 -33.68 -53.84
CA ARG A 6 -6.07 -32.95 -53.76
C ARG A 6 -7.22 -33.93 -54.03
N LEU A 7 -8.44 -33.60 -53.61
CA LEU A 7 -9.75 -33.77 -54.28
C LEU A 7 -10.86 -33.65 -53.22
N ALA A 8 -12.00 -33.10 -53.37
CA ALA A 8 -12.77 -32.32 -54.31
C ALA A 8 -14.20 -32.29 -53.74
N LEU A 9 -14.82 -31.15 -53.86
CA LEU A 9 -16.21 -30.79 -54.05
C LEU A 9 -17.30 -31.86 -54.15
N VAL A 10 -18.51 -31.56 -53.58
CA VAL A 10 -19.91 -31.68 -54.09
C VAL A 10 -20.76 -31.10 -52.95
N GLY A 11 -21.64 -30.11 -53.05
CA GLY A 11 -22.58 -29.60 -54.01
C GLY A 11 -23.98 -30.18 -53.82
N ALA A 12 -24.96 -29.43 -53.26
CA ALA A 12 -26.37 -29.39 -53.72
C ALA A 12 -27.34 -28.90 -52.63
N LEU A 13 -27.95 -27.75 -52.88
CA LEU A 13 -29.38 -27.49 -53.24
C LEU A 13 -30.40 -27.39 -52.08
N LEU A 14 -30.99 -26.16 -52.04
CA LEU A 14 -32.24 -25.76 -51.40
C LEU A 14 -33.44 -26.62 -51.88
N PRO A 15 -34.59 -26.56 -51.13
CA PRO A 15 -35.68 -25.80 -51.67
C PRO A 15 -36.44 -24.87 -50.69
N LEU A 16 -36.95 -23.80 -51.29
CA LEU A 16 -38.01 -22.87 -50.88
C LEU A 16 -39.33 -23.57 -50.69
N THR A 17 -40.15 -23.20 -49.70
CA THR A 17 -41.60 -23.26 -49.76
C THR A 17 -42.26 -22.02 -49.19
N LEU A 18 -43.18 -21.48 -49.92
CA LEU A 18 -43.99 -20.28 -49.70
C LEU A 18 -45.24 -20.53 -48.82
N ALA A 19 -45.57 -19.49 -48.06
CA ALA A 19 -46.86 -18.84 -47.81
C ALA A 19 -48.06 -19.59 -47.21
N ALA A 20 -48.64 -18.93 -46.16
CA ALA A 20 -50.10 -18.69 -46.11
C ALA A 20 -50.42 -17.55 -45.12
N CYS A 21 -51.23 -16.60 -45.61
CA CYS A 21 -51.82 -15.45 -44.90
C CYS A 21 -53.06 -15.84 -44.08
N GLY A 22 -53.32 -15.04 -43.00
CA GLY A 22 -54.65 -14.71 -42.50
C GLY A 22 -54.72 -14.63 -40.94
N PRO A 23 -55.70 -13.92 -40.39
CA PRO A 23 -55.85 -12.48 -40.37
C PRO A 23 -55.77 -11.89 -38.96
N THR A 24 -55.65 -10.58 -38.91
CA THR A 24 -55.70 -9.53 -37.90
C THR A 24 -56.64 -9.74 -36.70
N GLU A 25 -56.13 -9.55 -35.51
CA GLU A 25 -56.84 -9.02 -34.33
C GLU A 25 -55.97 -7.97 -33.65
N GLU A 26 -56.54 -6.79 -33.43
CA GLU A 26 -55.92 -5.59 -32.90
C GLU A 26 -55.95 -5.58 -31.37
N PRO A 27 -54.95 -4.96 -30.69
CA PRO A 27 -54.68 -5.21 -29.28
C PRO A 27 -55.23 -4.13 -28.34
N ALA A 28 -55.44 -4.53 -27.08
CA ALA A 28 -55.62 -3.62 -25.96
C ALA A 28 -54.27 -3.09 -25.44
N PRO A 29 -54.23 -1.88 -24.83
CA PRO A 29 -52.97 -1.21 -24.47
C PRO A 29 -52.30 -1.82 -23.26
N ALA A 30 -51.01 -2.18 -23.43
CA ALA A 30 -50.11 -2.57 -22.38
C ALA A 30 -49.65 -1.34 -21.61
N SER A 31 -49.74 -1.42 -20.29
CA SER A 31 -49.17 -0.49 -19.33
C SER A 31 -47.65 -0.42 -19.45
N ASP A 32 -47.19 0.80 -19.59
CA ASP A 32 -45.81 1.23 -19.50
C ASP A 32 -45.27 0.89 -18.11
N GLY A 33 -44.45 -0.14 -18.02
CA GLY A 33 -43.59 -0.47 -16.91
C GLY A 33 -42.16 -0.32 -17.39
N GLY A 34 -41.66 0.91 -17.39
CA GLY A 34 -40.26 1.19 -17.62
C GLY A 34 -39.44 0.57 -16.50
N THR A 35 -38.84 -0.57 -16.76
CA THR A 35 -37.63 -0.99 -16.10
C THR A 35 -36.52 -0.08 -16.61
N ALA A 36 -36.05 0.82 -15.73
CA ALA A 36 -34.79 1.45 -15.95
C ALA A 36 -33.72 0.33 -15.94
N ASP A 37 -33.22 0.06 -17.13
CA ASP A 37 -31.97 -0.64 -17.33
C ASP A 37 -30.88 0.28 -16.73
N THR A 38 -30.57 0.10 -15.47
CA THR A 38 -29.27 0.53 -14.94
C THR A 38 -28.27 -0.37 -15.63
N ALA A 39 -27.60 0.18 -16.62
CA ALA A 39 -26.40 -0.43 -17.13
C ALA A 39 -25.38 -0.44 -15.96
N GLU A 40 -25.33 -1.53 -15.23
CA GLU A 40 -24.13 -1.92 -14.53
C GLU A 40 -23.07 -2.15 -15.61
N SER A 41 -22.14 -1.20 -15.73
CA SER A 41 -20.87 -1.46 -16.40
C SER A 41 -20.03 -2.32 -15.46
N GLY A 42 -20.47 -3.53 -15.20
CA GLY A 42 -19.67 -4.52 -14.51
C GLY A 42 -18.57 -4.98 -15.47
N ALA A 43 -17.33 -4.75 -15.11
CA ALA A 43 -16.21 -5.46 -15.69
C ALA A 43 -16.49 -6.97 -15.60
N GLU A 44 -16.19 -7.71 -16.68
CA GLU A 44 -16.44 -9.15 -16.71
C GLU A 44 -15.47 -9.84 -15.75
N SER A 45 -15.98 -10.62 -14.78
CA SER A 45 -15.21 -11.49 -13.90
C SER A 45 -14.97 -12.81 -14.62
N ASP A 46 -13.72 -13.27 -14.68
CA ASP A 46 -13.36 -14.61 -15.17
C ASP A 46 -12.98 -15.58 -14.04
N GLY A 47 -12.95 -15.08 -12.79
CA GLY A 47 -12.70 -15.83 -11.58
C GLY A 47 -11.21 -15.94 -11.23
N THR A 48 -10.34 -15.15 -11.87
CA THR A 48 -8.90 -15.14 -11.60
C THR A 48 -8.35 -13.73 -11.73
N LEU A 49 -7.37 -13.37 -10.90
CA LEU A 49 -6.64 -12.12 -11.03
C LEU A 49 -5.14 -12.31 -10.78
N THR A 50 -4.30 -11.53 -11.45
CA THR A 50 -2.85 -11.49 -11.26
C THR A 50 -2.48 -10.29 -10.40
N LEU A 51 -2.00 -10.56 -9.18
CA LEU A 51 -1.57 -9.55 -8.22
C LEU A 51 -0.06 -9.41 -8.21
N TYR A 52 0.44 -8.20 -8.48
CA TYR A 52 1.83 -7.85 -8.20
C TYR A 52 1.91 -7.26 -6.80
N SER A 53 2.57 -7.96 -5.88
CA SER A 53 2.66 -7.57 -4.48
C SER A 53 4.07 -7.14 -4.10
N GLY A 54 4.19 -5.89 -3.67
CA GLY A 54 5.38 -5.35 -3.02
C GLY A 54 5.40 -5.56 -1.51
N ARG A 55 4.39 -6.27 -0.97
CA ARG A 55 4.26 -6.57 0.45
C ARG A 55 4.91 -7.90 0.79
N ASN A 56 5.31 -8.07 2.05
CA ASN A 56 5.79 -9.35 2.56
C ASN A 56 4.67 -10.40 2.47
N GLU A 57 4.99 -11.56 1.88
CA GLU A 57 4.09 -12.70 1.72
C GLU A 57 3.46 -13.12 3.05
N GLU A 58 4.25 -13.23 4.13
CA GLU A 58 3.77 -13.66 5.45
C GLU A 58 2.68 -12.75 6.03
N LEU A 59 2.68 -11.46 5.64
CA LEU A 59 1.71 -10.48 6.12
C LEU A 59 0.42 -10.45 5.30
N VAL A 60 0.46 -10.77 4.02
CA VAL A 60 -0.71 -10.57 3.15
C VAL A 60 -1.29 -11.86 2.58
N GLN A 61 -0.51 -12.95 2.48
CA GLN A 61 -1.02 -14.22 1.97
C GLN A 61 -2.28 -14.71 2.72
N PRO A 62 -2.35 -14.67 4.07
CA PRO A 62 -3.54 -15.16 4.76
C PRO A 62 -4.82 -14.39 4.40
N VAL A 63 -4.79 -13.07 4.29
CA VAL A 63 -5.98 -12.29 3.92
C VAL A 63 -6.38 -12.51 2.46
N LEU A 64 -5.43 -12.82 1.57
CA LEU A 64 -5.70 -13.19 0.18
C LEU A 64 -6.30 -14.60 0.06
N ASP A 65 -5.87 -15.53 0.92
CA ASP A 65 -6.48 -16.86 1.05
C ASP A 65 -7.93 -16.77 1.57
N ASP A 66 -8.18 -15.88 2.53
CA ASP A 66 -9.54 -15.59 3.03
C ASP A 66 -10.42 -15.00 1.92
N PHE A 67 -9.91 -14.02 1.15
CA PHE A 67 -10.59 -13.48 -0.03
C PHE A 67 -10.97 -14.58 -1.02
N THR A 68 -10.02 -15.44 -1.40
CA THR A 68 -10.27 -16.54 -2.33
C THR A 68 -11.31 -17.52 -1.76
N SER A 69 -11.26 -17.80 -0.45
CA SER A 69 -12.22 -18.68 0.21
C SER A 69 -13.64 -18.13 0.22
N GLU A 70 -13.81 -16.82 0.36
CA GLU A 70 -15.11 -16.15 0.43
C GLU A 70 -15.73 -15.89 -0.95
N THR A 71 -14.91 -15.49 -1.92
CA THR A 71 -15.39 -15.07 -3.24
C THR A 71 -15.32 -16.16 -4.29
N GLY A 72 -14.40 -17.10 -4.13
CA GLY A 72 -14.08 -18.11 -5.15
C GLY A 72 -13.16 -17.59 -6.26
N ILE A 73 -12.71 -16.34 -6.18
CA ILE A 73 -11.76 -15.74 -7.12
C ILE A 73 -10.34 -16.22 -6.77
N GLU A 74 -9.63 -16.77 -7.74
CA GLU A 74 -8.24 -17.21 -7.56
C GLU A 74 -7.27 -16.05 -7.77
N VAL A 75 -6.29 -15.88 -6.85
CA VAL A 75 -5.28 -14.83 -6.93
C VAL A 75 -3.94 -15.43 -7.32
N GLU A 76 -3.45 -15.13 -8.53
CA GLU A 76 -2.09 -15.46 -8.96
C GLU A 76 -1.13 -14.35 -8.50
N ILE A 77 -0.28 -14.63 -7.50
CA ILE A 77 0.52 -13.60 -6.84
C ILE A 77 1.97 -13.66 -7.27
N ARG A 78 2.57 -12.50 -7.55
CA ARG A 78 4.01 -12.32 -7.71
C ARG A 78 4.52 -11.43 -6.58
N TYR A 79 5.42 -11.96 -5.78
CA TYR A 79 6.07 -11.26 -4.68
C TYR A 79 7.46 -10.73 -5.08
N ALA A 80 7.72 -9.45 -4.80
CA ALA A 80 9.05 -8.83 -4.89
C ALA A 80 9.10 -7.61 -3.96
N ASP A 81 10.27 -6.96 -3.87
CA ASP A 81 10.31 -5.64 -3.24
C ASP A 81 9.47 -4.63 -4.03
N THR A 82 8.79 -3.71 -3.32
CA THR A 82 7.88 -2.73 -3.92
C THR A 82 8.54 -1.96 -5.08
N ALA A 83 9.77 -1.47 -4.89
CA ALA A 83 10.49 -0.73 -5.93
C ALA A 83 10.82 -1.60 -7.16
N ALA A 84 11.16 -2.89 -6.94
CA ALA A 84 11.41 -3.83 -8.03
C ALA A 84 10.12 -4.15 -8.79
N MET A 85 8.99 -4.28 -8.09
CA MET A 85 7.69 -4.53 -8.69
C MET A 85 7.19 -3.32 -9.49
N ALA A 86 7.33 -2.12 -8.96
CA ALA A 86 7.02 -0.88 -9.68
C ALA A 86 7.89 -0.75 -10.95
N ALA A 87 9.20 -0.99 -10.85
CA ALA A 87 10.10 -0.96 -12.01
C ALA A 87 9.72 -2.01 -13.07
N GLN A 88 9.26 -3.19 -12.66
CA GLN A 88 8.76 -4.22 -13.57
C GLN A 88 7.49 -3.74 -14.30
N LEU A 89 6.51 -3.16 -13.60
CA LEU A 89 5.31 -2.59 -14.21
C LEU A 89 5.65 -1.49 -15.23
N LEU A 90 6.58 -0.60 -14.88
CA LEU A 90 7.05 0.47 -15.77
C LEU A 90 7.75 -0.09 -17.04
N GLU A 91 8.49 -1.21 -16.92
CA GLU A 91 9.12 -1.87 -18.07
C GLU A 91 8.10 -2.61 -18.96
N GLU A 92 7.13 -3.28 -18.34
CA GLU A 92 6.06 -4.01 -19.05
C GLU A 92 5.06 -3.05 -19.72
N GLY A 93 4.81 -1.90 -19.10
CA GLY A 93 3.88 -0.87 -19.60
C GLY A 93 2.47 -1.44 -19.84
N GLU A 94 1.82 -1.04 -20.91
CA GLU A 94 0.48 -1.51 -21.32
C GLU A 94 0.39 -3.03 -21.58
N ASN A 95 1.51 -3.74 -21.62
CA ASN A 95 1.54 -5.19 -21.82
C ASN A 95 1.75 -5.96 -20.50
N SER A 96 1.67 -5.31 -19.36
CA SER A 96 1.76 -6.00 -18.08
C SER A 96 0.64 -7.04 -17.96
N PRO A 97 0.94 -8.24 -17.46
CA PRO A 97 -0.09 -9.23 -17.15
C PRO A 97 -0.72 -9.01 -15.77
N ALA A 98 -0.34 -7.96 -15.05
CA ALA A 98 -0.90 -7.66 -13.73
C ALA A 98 -2.27 -6.99 -13.87
N ASP A 99 -3.23 -7.42 -13.05
CA ASP A 99 -4.54 -6.80 -12.91
C ASP A 99 -4.55 -5.78 -11.76
N ALA A 100 -3.65 -5.97 -10.78
CA ALA A 100 -3.53 -5.09 -9.64
C ALA A 100 -2.09 -5.00 -9.11
N PHE A 101 -1.77 -3.85 -8.51
CA PHE A 101 -0.50 -3.59 -7.83
C PHE A 101 -0.75 -3.24 -6.36
N LEU A 102 -0.29 -4.09 -5.46
CA LEU A 102 -0.29 -3.89 -4.01
C LEU A 102 1.09 -3.42 -3.57
N ALA A 103 1.21 -2.14 -3.25
CA ALA A 103 2.48 -1.54 -2.85
C ALA A 103 2.61 -1.38 -1.33
N GLN A 104 3.84 -1.31 -0.86
CA GLN A 104 4.15 -1.03 0.54
C GLN A 104 4.17 0.48 0.85
N ASP A 105 4.20 1.35 -0.16
CA ASP A 105 4.24 2.80 0.03
C ASP A 105 3.56 3.54 -1.13
N ALA A 106 3.10 4.75 -0.84
CA ALA A 106 2.41 5.60 -1.80
C ALA A 106 3.31 6.06 -2.94
N GLY A 107 4.62 6.27 -2.69
CA GLY A 107 5.55 6.73 -3.72
C GLY A 107 5.67 5.78 -4.91
N ALA A 108 5.65 4.47 -4.65
CA ALA A 108 5.66 3.47 -5.72
C ALA A 108 4.34 3.45 -6.53
N LEU A 109 3.20 3.64 -5.86
CA LEU A 109 1.90 3.78 -6.54
C LEU A 109 1.86 5.05 -7.39
N GLY A 110 2.30 6.18 -6.83
CA GLY A 110 2.40 7.45 -7.54
C GLY A 110 3.29 7.36 -8.78
N ALA A 111 4.46 6.70 -8.69
CA ALA A 111 5.35 6.50 -9.83
C ALA A 111 4.71 5.70 -10.98
N VAL A 112 3.92 4.65 -10.65
CA VAL A 112 3.21 3.84 -11.66
C VAL A 112 2.01 4.62 -12.21
N SER A 113 1.30 5.38 -11.37
CA SER A 113 0.18 6.25 -11.77
C SER A 113 0.63 7.36 -12.71
N ALA A 114 1.77 8.02 -12.44
CA ALA A 114 2.30 9.12 -13.25
C ALA A 114 2.59 8.70 -14.71
N GLU A 115 2.89 7.42 -14.95
CA GLU A 115 3.06 6.85 -16.30
C GLU A 115 1.74 6.38 -16.93
N GLY A 116 0.59 6.61 -16.23
CA GLY A 116 -0.74 6.27 -16.73
C GLY A 116 -1.03 4.77 -16.80
N LEU A 117 -0.38 3.97 -15.96
CA LEU A 117 -0.54 2.50 -15.94
C LEU A 117 -1.59 2.03 -14.92
N LEU A 118 -2.07 2.92 -14.05
CA LEU A 118 -3.17 2.65 -13.14
C LEU A 118 -4.49 3.23 -13.68
N GLN A 119 -5.57 2.56 -13.37
CA GLN A 119 -6.93 2.94 -13.75
C GLN A 119 -7.58 3.83 -12.68
N ASP A 120 -8.58 4.61 -13.09
CA ASP A 120 -9.45 5.32 -12.15
C ASP A 120 -10.24 4.29 -11.31
N LEU A 121 -10.16 4.42 -9.99
CA LEU A 121 -10.99 3.65 -9.06
C LEU A 121 -12.42 4.24 -8.98
N PRO A 122 -13.43 3.42 -8.70
CA PRO A 122 -14.77 3.92 -8.43
C PRO A 122 -14.79 4.92 -7.26
N GLN A 123 -15.54 5.99 -7.40
CA GLN A 123 -15.65 7.01 -6.34
C GLN A 123 -16.15 6.40 -5.01
N GLU A 124 -17.00 5.40 -5.06
CA GLU A 124 -17.49 4.67 -3.89
C GLU A 124 -16.37 3.94 -3.12
N THR A 125 -15.32 3.50 -3.82
CA THR A 125 -14.13 2.90 -3.20
C THR A 125 -13.26 3.97 -2.55
N LEU A 126 -13.05 5.11 -3.24
CA LEU A 126 -12.28 6.24 -2.73
C LEU A 126 -12.95 6.85 -1.49
N ASP A 127 -14.27 7.04 -1.50
CA ASP A 127 -15.05 7.58 -0.36
C ASP A 127 -14.95 6.73 0.94
N LEU A 128 -14.37 5.52 0.89
CA LEU A 128 -14.17 4.68 2.07
C LEU A 128 -13.01 5.14 2.94
N VAL A 129 -12.04 5.85 2.38
CA VAL A 129 -10.83 6.30 3.07
C VAL A 129 -10.77 7.83 3.17
N PRO A 130 -10.01 8.40 4.11
CA PRO A 130 -9.78 9.85 4.11
C PRO A 130 -9.00 10.29 2.86
N ASP A 131 -9.37 11.45 2.27
CA ASP A 131 -8.76 12.03 1.07
C ASP A 131 -7.21 12.08 1.11
N THR A 132 -6.62 12.16 2.31
CA THR A 132 -5.15 12.17 2.52
C THR A 132 -4.49 10.84 2.16
N TYR A 133 -5.25 9.75 2.11
CA TYR A 133 -4.75 8.39 1.90
C TYR A 133 -5.22 7.76 0.58
N GLU A 134 -5.61 8.59 -0.37
CA GLU A 134 -5.89 8.21 -1.75
C GLU A 134 -5.08 9.06 -2.72
N SER A 135 -5.01 8.67 -3.98
CA SER A 135 -4.37 9.49 -5.00
C SER A 135 -5.25 10.68 -5.39
N ALA A 136 -4.63 11.83 -5.63
CA ALA A 136 -5.34 13.03 -6.07
C ALA A 136 -6.06 12.85 -7.43
N ASP A 137 -5.62 11.91 -8.25
CA ASP A 137 -6.21 11.54 -9.54
C ASP A 137 -7.14 10.32 -9.46
N GLY A 138 -7.33 9.74 -8.26
CA GLY A 138 -8.26 8.63 -8.04
C GLY A 138 -7.78 7.28 -8.54
N THR A 139 -6.48 7.07 -8.78
CA THR A 139 -5.93 5.86 -9.40
C THR A 139 -5.46 4.80 -8.41
N TRP A 140 -5.27 5.14 -7.15
CA TRP A 140 -4.93 4.21 -6.08
C TRP A 140 -5.56 4.64 -4.75
N VAL A 141 -5.68 3.69 -3.84
CA VAL A 141 -6.26 3.86 -2.50
C VAL A 141 -5.38 3.22 -1.44
N GLY A 142 -5.28 3.88 -0.28
CA GLY A 142 -4.61 3.34 0.90
C GLY A 142 -5.42 2.22 1.54
N LEU A 143 -4.75 1.13 1.87
CA LEU A 143 -5.36 -0.04 2.53
C LEU A 143 -5.04 -0.08 4.01
N THR A 144 -3.82 0.32 4.40
CA THR A 144 -3.38 0.35 5.80
C THR A 144 -2.47 1.53 6.06
N GLY A 145 -2.53 2.09 7.29
CA GLY A 145 -1.66 3.17 7.72
C GLY A 145 -0.51 2.71 8.60
N ARG A 146 0.66 3.28 8.38
CA ARG A 146 1.87 2.98 9.15
C ARG A 146 2.52 4.27 9.62
N SER A 147 2.41 4.54 10.93
CA SER A 147 3.01 5.71 11.52
C SER A 147 4.51 5.52 11.73
N ARG A 148 5.30 6.50 11.31
CA ARG A 148 6.68 6.66 11.73
C ARG A 148 6.72 7.08 13.18
N VAL A 149 7.65 6.53 13.96
CA VAL A 149 7.79 6.76 15.40
C VAL A 149 9.25 6.68 15.81
N LEU A 150 9.54 7.18 17.02
CA LEU A 150 10.77 6.86 17.72
C LEU A 150 10.49 5.72 18.72
N ALA A 151 11.03 4.53 18.47
CA ALA A 151 11.11 3.49 19.49
C ALA A 151 12.22 3.89 20.48
N TYR A 152 11.95 3.81 21.79
CA TYR A 152 12.94 4.17 22.80
C TYR A 152 12.96 3.18 23.97
N ASN A 153 14.13 2.94 24.54
CA ASN A 153 14.28 2.08 25.72
C ASN A 153 13.86 2.83 26.98
N THR A 154 12.83 2.35 27.66
CA THR A 154 12.24 2.99 28.85
C THR A 154 13.15 3.00 30.08
N GLN A 155 14.23 2.21 30.06
CA GLN A 155 15.24 2.19 31.15
C GLN A 155 16.40 3.17 30.86
N ALA A 156 16.58 3.57 29.58
CA ALA A 156 17.70 4.42 29.15
C ALA A 156 17.27 5.86 28.86
N VAL A 157 16.02 6.07 28.43
CA VAL A 157 15.46 7.38 28.06
C VAL A 157 14.19 7.63 28.86
N SER A 158 14.15 8.75 29.60
CA SER A 158 12.95 9.19 30.31
C SER A 158 12.01 9.96 29.38
N GLU A 159 10.72 10.04 29.73
CA GLU A 159 9.73 10.79 28.95
C GLU A 159 10.09 12.28 28.77
N ASP A 160 10.77 12.89 29.77
CA ASP A 160 11.21 14.29 29.70
C ASP A 160 12.40 14.52 28.73
N GLU A 161 13.08 13.44 28.30
CA GLU A 161 14.17 13.47 27.32
C GLU A 161 13.71 13.23 25.88
N LEU A 162 12.43 12.83 25.70
CA LEU A 162 11.91 12.54 24.37
C LEU A 162 11.86 13.82 23.50
N PRO A 163 12.31 13.73 22.23
CA PRO A 163 12.40 14.88 21.36
C PRO A 163 11.01 15.34 20.89
N ALA A 164 10.81 16.66 20.83
CA ALA A 164 9.59 17.22 20.26
C ALA A 164 9.59 17.20 18.71
N SER A 165 10.76 17.05 18.09
CA SER A 165 10.93 16.98 16.64
C SER A 165 12.02 15.97 16.27
N VAL A 166 11.86 15.32 15.12
CA VAL A 166 12.88 14.44 14.55
C VAL A 166 14.21 15.17 14.29
N GLN A 167 14.16 16.50 14.12
CA GLN A 167 15.33 17.35 13.93
C GLN A 167 16.26 17.32 15.15
N GLU A 168 15.73 17.13 16.36
CA GLU A 168 16.51 17.09 17.61
C GLU A 168 17.39 15.83 17.71
N LEU A 169 17.07 14.76 16.95
CA LEU A 169 17.85 13.52 16.96
C LEU A 169 19.28 13.67 16.42
N THR A 170 19.59 14.78 15.76
CA THR A 170 20.95 15.14 15.35
C THR A 170 21.71 15.92 16.41
N GLY A 171 21.07 16.23 17.54
CA GLY A 171 21.67 16.94 18.66
C GLY A 171 22.73 16.10 19.41
N PRO A 172 23.65 16.77 20.13
CA PRO A 172 24.74 16.09 20.83
C PRO A 172 24.26 15.12 21.93
N GLU A 173 23.06 15.30 22.49
CA GLU A 173 22.42 14.42 23.46
C GLU A 173 22.08 13.04 22.90
N TRP A 174 21.94 12.94 21.56
CA TRP A 174 21.60 11.73 20.82
C TRP A 174 22.81 11.07 20.15
N THR A 175 24.04 11.58 20.36
CA THR A 175 25.26 11.04 19.73
C THR A 175 25.47 9.56 20.07
N GLY A 176 25.48 8.70 19.04
CA GLY A 176 25.69 7.26 19.17
C GLY A 176 24.48 6.48 19.70
N ARG A 177 23.35 7.15 19.95
CA ARG A 177 22.17 6.58 20.66
C ARG A 177 21.01 6.18 19.74
N VAL A 178 21.03 6.61 18.47
CA VAL A 178 19.89 6.48 17.55
C VAL A 178 20.13 5.42 16.48
N GLY A 179 19.24 4.44 16.39
CA GLY A 179 19.21 3.43 15.33
C GLY A 179 18.42 3.90 14.10
N VAL A 180 18.97 3.64 12.91
CA VAL A 180 18.30 3.90 11.63
C VAL A 180 18.56 2.78 10.64
N ALA A 181 17.64 2.59 9.67
CA ALA A 181 17.75 1.59 8.61
C ALA A 181 17.67 2.27 7.22
N PRO A 182 18.77 2.86 6.72
CA PRO A 182 18.74 3.71 5.53
C PRO A 182 18.38 2.96 4.23
N THR A 183 18.60 1.64 4.18
CA THR A 183 18.21 0.78 3.05
C THR A 183 16.71 0.44 3.04
N ASN A 184 16.02 0.67 4.17
CA ASN A 184 14.61 0.34 4.30
C ASN A 184 13.71 1.41 3.64
N ALA A 185 12.73 0.98 2.86
CA ALA A 185 11.81 1.85 2.14
C ALA A 185 11.10 2.87 3.06
N SER A 186 10.75 2.49 4.30
CA SER A 186 10.09 3.42 5.23
C SER A 186 11.00 4.56 5.71
N PHE A 187 12.32 4.33 5.83
CA PHE A 187 13.26 5.41 6.10
C PHE A 187 13.42 6.32 4.87
N GLN A 188 13.49 5.73 3.69
CA GLN A 188 13.59 6.48 2.44
C GLN A 188 12.36 7.35 2.19
N SER A 189 11.14 6.80 2.34
CA SER A 189 9.89 7.58 2.23
C SER A 189 9.83 8.71 3.27
N PHE A 190 10.28 8.48 4.51
CA PHE A 190 10.40 9.51 5.53
C PHE A 190 11.36 10.64 5.11
N VAL A 191 12.52 10.32 4.56
CA VAL A 191 13.47 11.33 4.04
C VAL A 191 12.89 12.05 2.83
N THR A 192 12.15 11.35 1.95
CA THR A 192 11.43 12.00 0.85
C THR A 192 10.40 13.01 1.38
N ALA A 193 9.62 12.63 2.41
CA ALA A 193 8.69 13.55 3.06
C ALA A 193 9.41 14.79 3.65
N MET A 194 10.57 14.60 4.26
CA MET A 194 11.40 15.73 4.75
C MET A 194 11.82 16.66 3.60
N ARG A 195 12.22 16.12 2.46
CA ARG A 195 12.55 16.90 1.26
C ARG A 195 11.37 17.74 0.77
N VAL A 196 10.18 17.14 0.72
CA VAL A 196 8.94 17.79 0.27
C VAL A 196 8.51 18.89 1.25
N LEU A 197 8.49 18.59 2.53
CA LEU A 197 7.97 19.49 3.57
C LEU A 197 8.94 20.60 3.97
N GLU A 198 10.23 20.29 4.06
CA GLU A 198 11.24 21.18 4.63
C GLU A 198 12.23 21.69 3.57
N GLY A 199 12.27 21.03 2.41
CA GLY A 199 13.14 21.36 1.28
C GLY A 199 14.43 20.52 1.24
N GLU A 200 15.00 20.44 0.03
CA GLU A 200 16.19 19.65 -0.28
C GLU A 200 17.40 19.98 0.61
N ASP A 201 17.68 21.28 0.82
CA ASP A 201 18.82 21.73 1.61
C ASP A 201 18.68 21.35 3.09
N ALA A 202 17.45 21.40 3.63
CA ALA A 202 17.17 21.01 5.02
C ALA A 202 17.34 19.50 5.21
N ALA A 203 16.78 18.68 4.30
CA ALA A 203 16.92 17.25 4.33
C ALA A 203 18.39 16.79 4.19
N ALA A 204 19.14 17.41 3.28
CA ALA A 204 20.58 17.14 3.11
C ALA A 204 21.37 17.49 4.38
N THR A 205 21.04 18.60 5.02
CA THR A 205 21.67 19.04 6.27
C THR A 205 21.36 18.03 7.39
N TRP A 206 20.09 17.66 7.56
CA TRP A 206 19.69 16.68 8.58
C TRP A 206 20.39 15.33 8.40
N LEU A 207 20.47 14.82 7.17
CA LEU A 207 21.17 13.57 6.87
C LEU A 207 22.68 13.65 7.20
N ALA A 208 23.32 14.78 6.85
CA ALA A 208 24.74 14.98 7.16
C ALA A 208 25.00 15.09 8.67
N ASP A 209 24.13 15.80 9.40
CA ASP A 209 24.20 15.95 10.84
C ASP A 209 23.91 14.60 11.55
N LEU A 210 22.94 13.83 11.04
CA LEU A 210 22.67 12.49 11.54
C LEU A 210 23.89 11.58 11.34
N ALA A 211 24.50 11.57 10.14
CA ALA A 211 25.70 10.79 9.86
C ALA A 211 26.87 11.19 10.77
N ALA A 212 27.04 12.48 11.05
CA ALA A 212 28.07 12.99 11.95
C ALA A 212 27.79 12.66 13.43
N ASN A 213 26.54 12.32 13.76
CA ASN A 213 26.11 12.01 15.13
C ASN A 213 26.26 10.52 15.51
N ASP A 214 27.05 9.75 14.74
CA ASP A 214 27.37 8.33 14.97
C ASP A 214 26.12 7.42 15.08
N PRO A 215 25.20 7.42 14.09
CA PRO A 215 23.99 6.63 14.17
C PRO A 215 24.28 5.13 14.12
N GLN A 216 23.45 4.35 14.75
CA GLN A 216 23.55 2.89 14.76
C GLN A 216 22.81 2.32 13.54
N ILE A 217 23.55 2.02 12.45
CA ILE A 217 22.99 1.52 11.20
C ILE A 217 22.55 0.06 11.34
N ARG A 218 21.33 -0.25 10.87
CA ARG A 218 20.78 -1.61 10.76
C ARG A 218 20.20 -1.82 9.36
N GLU A 219 20.01 -3.08 8.97
CA GLU A 219 19.37 -3.41 7.71
C GLU A 219 17.83 -3.29 7.78
N LYS A 220 17.26 -3.62 8.96
CA LYS A 220 15.82 -3.72 9.17
C LYS A 220 15.35 -2.97 10.41
N ASN A 221 14.13 -2.44 10.38
CA ASN A 221 13.50 -1.80 11.52
C ASN A 221 13.29 -2.77 12.71
N GLY A 222 12.98 -4.05 12.46
CA GLY A 222 12.85 -5.06 13.50
C GLY A 222 14.14 -5.25 14.31
N GLU A 223 15.31 -5.19 13.66
CA GLU A 223 16.61 -5.24 14.35
C GLU A 223 16.80 -4.03 15.29
N ILE A 224 16.35 -2.85 14.83
CA ILE A 224 16.40 -1.63 15.65
C ILE A 224 15.55 -1.80 16.91
N VAL A 225 14.29 -2.25 16.76
CA VAL A 225 13.38 -2.43 17.91
C VAL A 225 13.92 -3.48 18.88
N ALA A 226 14.49 -4.58 18.38
CA ALA A 226 15.10 -5.61 19.21
C ALA A 226 16.35 -5.10 19.97
N ASP A 227 17.17 -4.26 19.33
CA ASP A 227 18.33 -3.64 19.95
C ASP A 227 17.92 -2.59 20.98
N VAL A 228 16.85 -1.82 20.72
CA VAL A 228 16.28 -0.89 21.70
C VAL A 228 15.74 -1.65 22.90
N ASP A 229 14.97 -2.71 22.72
CA ASP A 229 14.42 -3.51 23.79
C ASP A 229 15.51 -4.17 24.65
N SER A 230 16.59 -4.63 24.02
CA SER A 230 17.73 -5.22 24.76
C SER A 230 18.63 -4.18 25.45
N GLY A 231 18.44 -2.88 25.19
CA GLY A 231 19.31 -1.79 25.67
C GLY A 231 20.65 -1.71 24.93
N ALA A 232 20.78 -2.32 23.75
CA ALA A 232 21.97 -2.18 22.92
C ALA A 232 22.08 -0.79 22.27
N ILE A 233 20.94 -0.17 21.99
CA ILE A 233 20.78 1.23 21.58
C ILE A 233 19.65 1.86 22.38
N ASP A 234 19.68 3.19 22.53
CA ASP A 234 18.72 3.88 23.38
C ASP A 234 17.42 4.20 22.68
N ALA A 235 17.46 4.48 21.37
CA ALA A 235 16.29 4.81 20.57
C ALA A 235 16.51 4.48 19.07
N GLY A 236 15.43 4.49 18.27
CA GLY A 236 15.55 4.30 16.84
C GLY A 236 14.31 4.71 16.07
N LEU A 237 14.51 5.20 14.85
CA LEU A 237 13.43 5.59 13.93
C LEU A 237 12.89 4.37 13.20
N VAL A 238 11.65 3.99 13.52
CA VAL A 238 10.98 2.79 13.00
C VAL A 238 9.51 3.08 12.65
N ASN A 239 8.79 2.10 12.13
CA ASN A 239 7.34 2.12 12.09
C ASN A 239 6.77 1.48 13.36
N HIS A 240 5.58 1.92 13.77
CA HIS A 240 4.95 1.55 15.05
C HIS A 240 4.72 0.04 15.22
N TYR A 241 4.36 -0.68 14.16
CA TYR A 241 3.96 -2.09 14.23
C TYR A 241 5.11 -3.05 14.58
N TYR A 242 6.37 -2.66 14.39
CA TYR A 242 7.52 -3.49 14.74
C TYR A 242 7.62 -3.78 16.25
N LEU A 243 7.02 -2.95 17.10
CA LEU A 243 6.89 -3.23 18.53
C LEU A 243 6.03 -4.49 18.77
N TYR A 244 4.92 -4.59 18.04
CA TYR A 244 3.98 -5.70 18.15
C TYR A 244 4.55 -6.99 17.55
N GLU A 245 5.27 -6.88 16.42
CA GLU A 245 5.99 -8.02 15.84
C GLU A 245 7.00 -8.59 16.83
N LEU A 246 7.81 -7.74 17.50
CA LEU A 246 8.76 -8.18 18.50
C LEU A 246 8.07 -8.82 19.72
N ALA A 247 6.96 -8.26 20.18
CA ALA A 247 6.17 -8.79 21.29
C ALA A 247 5.63 -10.20 20.94
N ALA A 248 5.07 -10.36 19.73
CA ALA A 248 4.58 -11.63 19.23
C ALA A 248 5.71 -12.66 19.08
N GLU A 249 6.88 -12.28 18.55
CA GLU A 249 8.06 -13.14 18.43
C GLU A 249 8.52 -13.64 19.80
N LYS A 250 8.52 -12.77 20.80
CA LYS A 250 8.91 -13.11 22.19
C LYS A 250 7.79 -13.81 22.97
N GLY A 251 6.57 -13.83 22.47
CA GLY A 251 5.39 -14.41 23.12
C GLY A 251 4.99 -13.68 24.41
N VAL A 252 5.14 -12.33 24.43
CA VAL A 252 4.81 -11.44 25.55
C VAL A 252 3.84 -10.35 25.07
N ALA A 253 3.25 -9.62 26.03
CA ALA A 253 2.47 -8.43 25.67
C ALA A 253 3.44 -7.25 25.36
N PRO A 254 3.05 -6.31 24.46
CA PRO A 254 3.91 -5.15 24.14
C PRO A 254 4.38 -4.36 25.36
N GLU A 255 3.55 -4.24 26.39
CA GLU A 255 3.85 -3.54 27.65
C GLU A 255 4.88 -4.26 28.55
N GLU A 256 5.21 -5.50 28.25
CA GLU A 256 6.23 -6.29 28.96
C GLU A 256 7.63 -6.10 28.37
N LEU A 257 7.74 -5.40 27.22
CA LEU A 257 9.01 -5.05 26.61
C LEU A 257 9.62 -3.80 27.28
N ASP A 258 10.94 -3.67 27.23
CA ASP A 258 11.63 -2.46 27.69
C ASP A 258 11.65 -1.34 26.62
N VAL A 259 11.01 -1.55 25.48
CA VAL A 259 10.83 -0.57 24.40
C VAL A 259 9.41 0.01 24.41
N ALA A 260 9.30 1.33 24.23
CA ALA A 260 8.03 2.05 24.02
C ALA A 260 8.11 2.92 22.76
N LEU A 261 6.95 3.41 22.32
CA LEU A 261 6.83 4.25 21.12
C LEU A 261 6.57 5.70 21.49
N HIS A 262 7.32 6.59 20.89
CA HIS A 262 7.08 8.03 20.93
C HIS A 262 6.58 8.51 19.56
N PHE A 263 5.37 9.08 19.54
CA PHE A 263 4.77 9.75 18.39
C PHE A 263 5.16 11.22 18.45
N PHE A 264 5.83 11.72 17.42
CA PHE A 264 6.22 13.12 17.37
C PHE A 264 4.98 14.02 17.29
N PRO A 265 4.93 15.10 18.08
CA PRO A 265 3.78 16.01 18.09
C PRO A 265 3.85 17.07 16.99
N GLY A 266 2.74 17.81 16.78
CA GLY A 266 2.74 19.08 16.06
C GLY A 266 2.89 18.98 14.55
N GLY A 267 2.61 17.84 13.93
CA GLY A 267 2.76 17.66 12.48
C GLY A 267 4.23 17.56 12.05
N ASP A 268 5.09 17.07 12.95
CA ASP A 268 6.50 16.83 12.65
C ASP A 268 6.69 15.78 11.56
N THR A 269 7.70 15.93 10.71
CA THR A 269 8.03 14.95 9.66
C THR A 269 8.28 13.54 10.23
N GLY A 270 8.77 13.45 11.47
CA GLY A 270 8.94 12.20 12.21
C GLY A 270 7.64 11.46 12.55
N ALA A 271 6.48 12.11 12.40
CA ALA A 271 5.16 11.54 12.59
C ALA A 271 4.48 11.15 11.26
N LEU A 272 5.23 11.02 10.17
CA LEU A 272 4.67 10.62 8.87
C LEU A 272 3.86 9.34 8.99
N VAL A 273 2.63 9.39 8.53
CA VAL A 273 1.83 8.20 8.26
C VAL A 273 1.89 7.93 6.76
N ASN A 274 2.59 6.87 6.39
CA ASN A 274 2.58 6.34 5.02
C ASN A 274 1.59 5.18 4.94
N ILE A 275 1.17 4.84 3.72
CA ILE A 275 0.19 3.77 3.50
C ILE A 275 0.82 2.54 2.85
N SER A 276 0.20 1.39 3.03
CA SER A 276 0.18 0.34 2.03
C SER A 276 -1.09 0.55 1.21
N GLY A 277 -0.98 0.49 -0.09
CA GLY A 277 -2.10 0.83 -0.96
C GLY A 277 -2.14 -0.04 -2.21
N MET A 278 -3.24 0.08 -2.95
CA MET A 278 -3.49 -0.72 -4.14
C MET A 278 -4.05 0.15 -5.26
N GLY A 279 -3.58 -0.11 -6.48
CA GLY A 279 -4.14 0.41 -7.72
C GLY A 279 -4.42 -0.72 -8.70
N LEU A 280 -5.40 -0.53 -9.58
CA LEU A 280 -5.72 -1.47 -10.65
C LEU A 280 -4.87 -1.16 -11.88
N VAL A 281 -4.30 -2.19 -12.51
CA VAL A 281 -3.37 -2.06 -13.63
C VAL A 281 -4.11 -2.29 -14.96
N GLY A 282 -3.73 -1.54 -16.00
CA GLY A 282 -4.23 -1.71 -17.36
C GLY A 282 -5.34 -0.71 -17.75
N GLU A 283 -5.89 -0.85 -18.95
CA GLU A 283 -6.88 0.09 -19.51
C GLU A 283 -8.34 -0.25 -19.18
N GLN A 284 -8.63 -1.46 -18.76
CA GLN A 284 -9.98 -1.93 -18.47
C GLN A 284 -10.05 -2.53 -17.06
N ALA A 285 -11.05 -2.08 -16.31
CA ALA A 285 -11.27 -2.60 -14.97
C ALA A 285 -11.54 -4.12 -15.03
N ASP A 286 -10.74 -4.88 -14.30
CA ASP A 286 -11.04 -6.26 -13.98
C ASP A 286 -11.95 -6.29 -12.76
N GLY A 287 -13.14 -6.90 -12.91
CA GLY A 287 -14.11 -7.01 -11.81
C GLY A 287 -13.56 -7.81 -10.62
N ASP A 288 -12.68 -8.76 -10.87
CA ASP A 288 -12.05 -9.58 -9.84
C ASP A 288 -11.00 -8.78 -9.04
N ALA A 289 -10.24 -7.93 -9.74
CA ALA A 289 -9.28 -7.03 -9.10
C ALA A 289 -9.98 -5.94 -8.26
N GLN A 290 -11.08 -5.36 -8.77
CA GLN A 290 -11.90 -4.43 -7.98
C GLN A 290 -12.50 -5.12 -6.75
N ALA A 291 -13.00 -6.35 -6.89
CA ALA A 291 -13.53 -7.12 -5.76
C ALA A 291 -12.46 -7.35 -4.67
N LEU A 292 -11.18 -7.50 -5.04
CA LEU A 292 -10.10 -7.60 -4.07
C LEU A 292 -9.89 -6.28 -3.32
N VAL A 293 -9.88 -5.13 -4.01
CA VAL A 293 -9.79 -3.80 -3.35
C VAL A 293 -10.94 -3.64 -2.35
N ASP A 294 -12.17 -3.90 -2.78
CA ASP A 294 -13.37 -3.78 -1.93
C ASP A 294 -13.32 -4.72 -0.72
N TYR A 295 -12.82 -5.95 -0.91
CA TYR A 295 -12.62 -6.90 0.18
C TYR A 295 -11.58 -6.40 1.20
N LEU A 296 -10.42 -5.92 0.73
CA LEU A 296 -9.36 -5.42 1.61
C LEU A 296 -9.78 -4.14 2.36
N LEU A 297 -10.72 -3.35 1.81
CA LEU A 297 -11.34 -2.20 2.47
C LEU A 297 -12.60 -2.56 3.26
N SER A 298 -13.08 -3.80 3.22
CA SER A 298 -14.19 -4.25 4.05
C SER A 298 -13.83 -4.29 5.54
N GLU A 299 -14.82 -4.37 6.42
CA GLU A 299 -14.60 -4.57 7.86
C GLU A 299 -13.75 -5.82 8.14
N ALA A 300 -13.93 -6.90 7.37
CA ALA A 300 -13.16 -8.14 7.50
C ALA A 300 -11.69 -7.95 7.15
N GLY A 301 -11.38 -7.38 5.97
CA GLY A 301 -10.02 -7.09 5.53
C GLY A 301 -9.31 -6.11 6.46
N GLN A 302 -9.99 -5.05 6.87
CA GLN A 302 -9.42 -4.04 7.77
C GLN A 302 -9.19 -4.59 9.19
N THR A 303 -10.10 -5.44 9.71
CA THR A 303 -9.89 -6.14 10.98
C THR A 303 -8.68 -7.06 10.93
N TYR A 304 -8.50 -7.78 9.82
CA TYR A 304 -7.29 -8.60 9.62
C TYR A 304 -6.01 -7.75 9.79
N PHE A 305 -5.91 -6.61 9.12
CA PHE A 305 -4.71 -5.77 9.21
C PHE A 305 -4.48 -5.23 10.63
N VAL A 306 -5.53 -4.81 11.34
CA VAL A 306 -5.41 -4.36 12.72
C VAL A 306 -4.93 -5.48 13.65
N GLU A 307 -5.52 -6.68 13.55
CA GLU A 307 -5.28 -7.77 14.50
C GLU A 307 -4.02 -8.58 14.17
N GLN A 308 -3.69 -8.76 12.89
CA GLN A 308 -2.61 -9.64 12.46
C GLN A 308 -1.33 -8.88 12.11
N THR A 309 -1.44 -7.62 11.65
CA THR A 309 -0.27 -6.82 11.27
C THR A 309 -0.05 -5.59 12.12
N SER A 310 -0.98 -5.29 13.05
CA SER A 310 -0.96 -4.11 13.90
C SER A 310 -0.83 -2.79 13.13
N GLU A 311 -1.33 -2.74 11.91
CA GLU A 311 -1.40 -1.54 11.08
C GLU A 311 -2.72 -0.80 11.32
N TYR A 312 -2.73 0.51 11.08
CA TYR A 312 -3.94 1.31 11.22
C TYR A 312 -4.95 1.02 10.12
N PRO A 313 -6.23 0.88 10.45
CA PRO A 313 -7.28 0.76 9.44
C PRO A 313 -7.49 2.10 8.73
N MET A 314 -7.89 2.04 7.46
CA MET A 314 -8.20 3.22 6.65
C MET A 314 -9.68 3.58 6.64
N ILE A 315 -10.57 2.63 6.99
CA ILE A 315 -12.02 2.88 7.00
C ILE A 315 -12.49 3.52 8.31
N GLU A 316 -13.57 4.29 8.24
CA GLU A 316 -14.20 4.85 9.43
C GLU A 316 -14.87 3.77 10.31
N GLY A 317 -14.86 4.00 11.60
CA GLY A 317 -15.60 3.19 12.60
C GLY A 317 -14.86 1.96 13.12
N LEU A 318 -13.70 1.63 12.57
CA LEU A 318 -12.84 0.58 13.11
C LEU A 318 -11.75 1.19 14.00
N GLU A 319 -11.56 0.64 15.19
CA GLU A 319 -10.50 1.05 16.10
C GLU A 319 -9.13 0.54 15.60
N GLY A 320 -8.09 1.35 15.75
CA GLY A 320 -6.72 0.96 15.44
C GLY A 320 -6.15 -0.06 16.43
N PRO A 321 -4.87 -0.43 16.27
CA PRO A 321 -4.20 -1.41 17.11
C PRO A 321 -4.30 -1.05 18.59
N ALA A 322 -4.51 -2.06 19.44
CA ALA A 322 -4.70 -1.86 20.87
C ALA A 322 -3.49 -1.17 21.53
N GLY A 323 -3.75 -0.18 22.37
CA GLY A 323 -2.69 0.55 23.07
C GLY A 323 -2.08 1.73 22.30
N LEU A 324 -2.49 1.95 21.03
CA LEU A 324 -2.05 3.09 20.22
C LEU A 324 -3.12 4.20 20.18
N PRO A 325 -2.71 5.47 19.97
CA PRO A 325 -3.64 6.53 19.60
C PRO A 325 -4.42 6.15 18.34
N ALA A 326 -5.67 6.58 18.20
CA ALA A 326 -6.40 6.38 16.96
C ALA A 326 -5.73 7.17 15.81
N LEU A 327 -5.79 6.67 14.58
CA LEU A 327 -5.17 7.33 13.41
C LEU A 327 -5.54 8.82 13.30
N LYS A 328 -6.81 9.14 13.50
CA LYS A 328 -7.34 10.53 13.47
C LYS A 328 -6.82 11.44 14.60
N ASP A 329 -6.24 10.87 15.66
CA ASP A 329 -5.71 11.58 16.81
C ASP A 329 -4.17 11.76 16.69
N LEU A 330 -3.55 11.18 15.65
CA LEU A 330 -2.15 11.41 15.32
C LEU A 330 -1.97 12.79 14.72
N GLU A 331 -1.01 13.54 15.21
CA GLU A 331 -0.63 14.85 14.68
C GLU A 331 0.34 14.66 13.50
N THR A 332 -0.19 14.18 12.36
CA THR A 332 0.61 13.91 11.14
C THR A 332 0.97 15.17 10.38
N PRO A 333 2.10 15.20 9.64
CA PRO A 333 2.40 16.30 8.74
C PRO A 333 1.34 16.40 7.63
N ASP A 334 1.08 17.63 7.19
CA ASP A 334 0.19 17.93 6.04
C ASP A 334 1.00 17.74 4.75
N ILE A 335 0.90 16.56 4.16
CA ILE A 335 1.62 16.17 2.94
C ILE A 335 0.69 15.39 2.01
N ASP A 336 0.78 15.69 0.71
CA ASP A 336 0.24 14.82 -0.31
C ASP A 336 1.20 13.63 -0.50
N LEU A 337 0.70 12.41 -0.30
CA LEU A 337 1.52 11.19 -0.41
C LEU A 337 1.97 10.91 -1.85
N ASN A 338 1.34 11.51 -2.86
CA ASN A 338 1.83 11.46 -4.26
C ASN A 338 3.19 12.12 -4.41
N ASP A 339 3.48 13.16 -3.61
CA ASP A 339 4.77 13.87 -3.63
C ASP A 339 5.96 13.01 -3.14
N LEU A 340 5.70 11.78 -2.68
CA LEU A 340 6.74 10.82 -2.25
C LEU A 340 7.37 10.02 -3.42
N GLU A 341 7.01 10.27 -4.65
CA GLU A 341 7.42 9.51 -5.85
C GLU A 341 8.95 9.58 -6.15
N ASP A 342 9.62 10.71 -5.83
CA ASP A 342 11.03 10.91 -6.17
C ASP A 342 11.99 10.22 -5.18
N LEU A 343 11.95 8.90 -5.17
CA LEU A 343 12.81 8.05 -4.34
C LEU A 343 14.28 8.09 -4.79
N GLN A 344 14.57 8.27 -6.08
CA GLN A 344 15.93 8.23 -6.60
C GLN A 344 16.80 9.38 -6.06
N THR A 345 16.26 10.58 -5.99
CA THR A 345 16.95 11.72 -5.38
C THR A 345 17.21 11.47 -3.89
N THR A 346 16.24 10.91 -3.18
CA THR A 346 16.38 10.54 -1.77
C THR A 346 17.51 9.54 -1.54
N ILE A 347 17.56 8.44 -2.31
CA ILE A 347 18.63 7.44 -2.22
C ILE A 347 20.01 8.07 -2.49
N SER A 348 20.10 8.98 -3.47
CA SER A 348 21.32 9.70 -3.77
C SER A 348 21.79 10.56 -2.60
N MET A 349 20.85 11.30 -1.96
CA MET A 349 21.16 12.13 -0.79
C MET A 349 21.61 11.31 0.43
N ILE A 350 20.95 10.18 0.71
CA ILE A 350 21.33 9.25 1.79
C ILE A 350 22.74 8.69 1.54
N THR A 351 23.04 8.34 0.28
CA THR A 351 24.38 7.87 -0.14
C THR A 351 25.45 8.96 0.01
N GLU A 352 25.16 10.19 -0.42
CA GLU A 352 26.06 11.35 -0.29
C GLU A 352 26.36 11.69 1.16
N ALA A 353 25.40 11.51 2.06
CA ALA A 353 25.56 11.64 3.50
C ALA A 353 26.43 10.53 4.11
N GLY A 354 26.68 9.43 3.40
CA GLY A 354 27.48 8.30 3.87
C GLY A 354 26.71 7.34 4.78
N LEU A 355 25.39 7.30 4.68
CA LEU A 355 24.53 6.40 5.45
C LEU A 355 24.20 5.11 4.68
N LEU A 356 24.45 5.08 3.35
CA LEU A 356 24.38 3.89 2.46
C LEU A 356 25.74 3.52 1.95
#